data_2ca673c1c62c660b172fa400398ee4fc
#
_entry.id   2ca673c1c62c660b172fa400398ee4fc
#
_cell.length_a   1.000
_cell.length_b   1.000
_cell.length_c   1.000
_cell.angle_alpha   90.00
_cell.angle_beta   90.00
_cell.angle_gamma   90.00
#
_symmetry.space_group_name_H-M   'P 1'
#
loop_
_entity.id
_entity.type
_entity.pdbx_description
1 polymer ?
#
loop_
_entity_poly.entity_id
_entity_poly.type
_entity_poly.pdbx_seq_one_letter_code
_entity_poly.pdbx_strand_id
1 'polypeptide(L)'
;CKIDMLTVHLSGGEEMLKKAMLASKSINSKVIGVSILTSLEEKDLLALFDNKLEDQINNLFKIADKVNLDGIVCSPHELEIANTILGSHSIKITPGIRDIKVEDDQVRTMSAKEAIERGSTFLVIGRPITHAEDISLALQNFNDSIYEK
;
A
#
# COMPACT_ATOMS: atom_id res chain seq x y z
N CYS A 1 20.61 -12.01 7.10
CA CYS A 1 20.25 -10.73 6.49
C CYS A 1 19.46 -9.90 7.49
N LYS A 2 19.78 -8.63 7.63
CA LYS A 2 18.93 -7.70 8.37
C LYS A 2 17.81 -7.25 7.45
N ILE A 3 16.57 -7.47 7.88
CA ILE A 3 15.36 -7.11 7.15
C ILE A 3 14.64 -6.03 7.97
N ASP A 4 14.39 -4.86 7.39
CA ASP A 4 13.69 -3.78 8.10
C ASP A 4 12.17 -3.96 8.04
N MET A 5 11.63 -4.42 6.90
CA MET A 5 10.20 -4.65 6.69
C MET A 5 9.97 -5.94 5.91
N LEU A 6 8.89 -6.66 6.28
CA LEU A 6 8.39 -7.85 5.60
C LEU A 6 6.95 -7.63 5.19
N THR A 7 6.60 -7.91 3.95
CA THR A 7 5.21 -7.88 3.50
C THR A 7 4.56 -9.25 3.58
N VAL A 8 3.30 -9.29 4.02
CA VAL A 8 2.45 -10.49 4.10
C VAL A 8 1.05 -10.16 3.60
N HIS A 9 0.39 -11.06 2.88
CA HIS A 9 -0.98 -10.81 2.44
C HIS A 9 -1.98 -10.90 3.61
N LEU A 10 -2.86 -9.91 3.75
CA LEU A 10 -3.92 -9.89 4.76
C LEU A 10 -4.91 -11.05 4.58
N SER A 11 -5.12 -11.49 3.33
CA SER A 11 -5.95 -12.65 3.00
C SER A 11 -5.42 -13.99 3.57
N GLY A 12 -4.19 -14.02 4.08
CA GLY A 12 -3.64 -15.17 4.79
C GLY A 12 -4.30 -15.44 6.16
N GLY A 13 -5.10 -14.50 6.63
CA GLY A 13 -5.89 -14.66 7.84
C GLY A 13 -5.12 -14.38 9.14
N GLU A 14 -5.88 -14.24 10.20
CA GLU A 14 -5.42 -13.76 11.52
C GLU A 14 -4.28 -14.62 12.12
N GLU A 15 -4.36 -15.93 12.00
CA GLU A 15 -3.36 -16.82 12.58
C GLU A 15 -1.99 -16.74 11.88
N MET A 16 -1.99 -16.62 10.55
CA MET A 16 -0.75 -16.41 9.79
C MET A 16 -0.12 -15.06 10.15
N LEU A 17 -0.91 -14.00 10.24
CA LEU A 17 -0.45 -12.67 10.60
C LEU A 17 0.12 -12.61 12.01
N LYS A 18 -0.51 -13.23 13.00
CA LYS A 18 0.01 -13.35 14.38
C LYS A 18 1.36 -14.04 14.42
N LYS A 19 1.53 -15.11 13.65
CA LYS A 19 2.81 -15.84 13.58
C LYS A 19 3.90 -15.00 12.91
N ALA A 20 3.57 -14.24 11.87
CA ALA A 20 4.49 -13.29 11.24
C ALA A 20 4.94 -12.21 12.24
N MET A 21 3.99 -11.61 12.98
CA MET A 21 4.29 -10.64 14.03
C MET A 21 5.17 -11.21 15.15
N LEU A 22 4.92 -12.43 15.54
CA LEU A 22 5.76 -13.09 16.56
C LEU A 22 7.19 -13.31 16.05
N ALA A 23 7.35 -13.79 14.83
CA ALA A 23 8.65 -14.04 14.23
C ALA A 23 9.45 -12.75 14.02
N SER A 24 8.79 -11.67 13.57
CA SER A 24 9.44 -10.38 13.28
C SER A 24 10.05 -9.72 14.50
N LYS A 25 9.47 -9.93 15.69
CA LYS A 25 9.98 -9.40 16.96
C LYS A 25 11.40 -9.89 17.26
N SER A 26 11.73 -11.13 16.92
CA SER A 26 13.05 -11.71 17.18
C SER A 26 14.17 -11.08 16.36
N ILE A 27 13.85 -10.45 15.23
CA ILE A 27 14.79 -9.80 14.30
C ILE A 27 14.60 -8.29 14.19
N ASN A 28 13.71 -7.73 15.01
CA ASN A 28 13.35 -6.30 15.01
C ASN A 28 12.91 -5.79 13.63
N SER A 29 12.12 -6.58 12.90
CA SER A 29 11.53 -6.23 11.61
C SER A 29 10.07 -5.81 11.78
N LYS A 30 9.58 -4.97 10.86
CA LYS A 30 8.17 -4.58 10.78
C LYS A 30 7.41 -5.52 9.86
N VAL A 31 6.15 -5.81 10.20
CA VAL A 31 5.25 -6.62 9.36
C VAL A 31 4.20 -5.71 8.74
N ILE A 32 4.17 -5.69 7.41
CA ILE A 32 3.29 -4.84 6.60
C ILE A 32 2.28 -5.73 5.87
N GLY A 33 1.01 -5.54 6.14
CA GLY A 33 -0.07 -6.32 5.55
C GLY A 33 -0.44 -5.82 4.13
N VAL A 34 -0.34 -6.68 3.13
CA VAL A 34 -0.77 -6.35 1.77
C VAL A 34 -2.29 -6.52 1.68
N SER A 35 -2.98 -5.44 1.32
CA SER A 35 -4.42 -5.39 1.06
C SER A 35 -4.76 -6.02 -0.30
N ILE A 36 -5.63 -5.39 -1.04
CA ILE A 36 -6.05 -5.81 -2.38
C ILE A 36 -5.10 -5.20 -3.42
N LEU A 37 -4.67 -6.01 -4.38
CA LEU A 37 -3.79 -5.55 -5.45
C LEU A 37 -4.47 -4.44 -6.28
N THR A 38 -3.73 -3.37 -6.56
CA THR A 38 -4.24 -2.21 -7.32
C THR A 38 -4.56 -2.51 -8.79
N SER A 39 -4.11 -3.65 -9.29
CA SER A 39 -4.40 -4.15 -10.64
C SER A 39 -5.71 -4.95 -10.73
N LEU A 40 -6.34 -5.33 -9.60
CA LEU A 40 -7.61 -6.06 -9.60
C LEU A 40 -8.77 -5.09 -9.81
N GLU A 41 -9.65 -5.44 -10.73
CA GLU A 41 -10.93 -4.75 -10.97
C GLU A 41 -12.05 -5.34 -10.11
N GLU A 42 -13.16 -4.64 -10.02
CA GLU A 42 -14.31 -5.08 -9.21
C GLU A 42 -14.85 -6.47 -9.65
N LYS A 43 -14.82 -6.77 -10.96
CA LYS A 43 -15.21 -8.09 -11.50
C LYS A 43 -14.35 -9.23 -10.97
N ASP A 44 -13.02 -8.99 -10.82
CA ASP A 44 -12.08 -9.99 -10.30
C ASP A 44 -12.32 -10.24 -8.81
N LEU A 45 -12.68 -9.20 -8.09
CA LEU A 45 -12.97 -9.26 -6.67
C LEU A 45 -14.27 -9.97 -6.36
N LEU A 46 -15.32 -9.73 -7.15
CA LEU A 46 -16.59 -10.46 -7.03
C LEU A 46 -16.40 -11.96 -7.30
N ALA A 47 -15.53 -12.32 -8.25
CA ALA A 47 -15.20 -13.72 -8.53
C ALA A 47 -14.43 -14.39 -7.38
N LEU A 48 -13.64 -13.64 -6.61
CA LEU A 48 -12.78 -14.16 -5.54
C LEU A 48 -13.45 -14.12 -4.16
N PHE A 49 -14.28 -13.11 -3.86
CA PHE A 49 -14.69 -12.80 -2.49
C PHE A 49 -16.19 -12.66 -2.27
N ASP A 50 -17.02 -12.65 -3.32
CA ASP A 50 -18.48 -12.46 -3.25
C ASP A 50 -18.94 -11.21 -2.47
N ASN A 51 -18.06 -10.20 -2.35
CA ASN A 51 -18.30 -8.96 -1.63
C ASN A 51 -17.83 -7.75 -2.47
N LYS A 52 -18.41 -6.58 -2.15
CA LYS A 52 -17.94 -5.32 -2.73
C LYS A 52 -16.51 -5.02 -2.27
N LEU A 53 -15.75 -4.36 -3.13
CA LEU A 53 -14.35 -3.97 -2.88
C LEU A 53 -14.18 -3.25 -1.53
N GLU A 54 -15.03 -2.28 -1.24
CA GLU A 54 -14.97 -1.48 -0.02
C GLU A 54 -15.19 -2.31 1.25
N ASP A 55 -16.16 -3.23 1.24
CA ASP A 55 -16.42 -4.12 2.36
C ASP A 55 -15.24 -5.05 2.63
N GLN A 56 -14.62 -5.55 1.55
CA GLN A 56 -13.45 -6.41 1.66
C GLN A 56 -12.24 -5.66 2.21
N ILE A 57 -11.99 -4.42 1.75
CA ILE A 57 -10.92 -3.57 2.27
C ILE A 57 -11.13 -3.29 3.76
N ASN A 58 -12.35 -2.90 4.15
CA ASN A 58 -12.70 -2.67 5.55
C ASN A 58 -12.43 -3.89 6.42
N ASN A 59 -12.80 -5.09 5.96
CA ASN A 59 -12.59 -6.34 6.69
C ASN A 59 -11.08 -6.65 6.84
N LEU A 60 -10.31 -6.50 5.78
CA LEU A 60 -8.86 -6.72 5.79
C LEU A 60 -8.15 -5.74 6.74
N PHE A 61 -8.52 -4.46 6.74
CA PHE A 61 -7.93 -3.47 7.64
C PHE A 61 -8.30 -3.72 9.11
N LYS A 62 -9.53 -4.15 9.39
CA LYS A 62 -9.92 -4.58 10.75
C LYS A 62 -9.11 -5.79 11.23
N ILE A 63 -8.78 -6.73 10.35
CA ILE A 63 -7.88 -7.85 10.70
C ILE A 63 -6.48 -7.33 11.01
N ALA A 64 -5.95 -6.40 10.19
CA ALA A 64 -4.64 -5.81 10.42
C ALA A 64 -4.56 -5.07 11.77
N ASP A 65 -5.58 -4.28 12.09
CA ASP A 65 -5.72 -3.59 13.38
C ASP A 65 -5.78 -4.58 14.56
N LYS A 66 -6.65 -5.58 14.46
CA LYS A 66 -6.84 -6.61 15.49
C LYS A 66 -5.56 -7.35 15.86
N VAL A 67 -4.66 -7.61 14.90
CA VAL A 67 -3.37 -8.26 15.13
C VAL A 67 -2.23 -7.29 15.38
N ASN A 68 -2.52 -5.99 15.41
CA ASN A 68 -1.56 -4.89 15.62
C ASN A 68 -0.39 -4.95 14.63
N LEU A 69 -0.67 -5.06 13.32
CA LEU A 69 0.37 -4.96 12.30
C LEU A 69 1.04 -3.57 12.34
N ASP A 70 2.32 -3.51 11.97
CA ASP A 70 3.06 -2.24 11.91
C ASP A 70 2.56 -1.31 10.80
N GLY A 71 1.89 -1.86 9.78
CA GLY A 71 1.34 -1.09 8.68
C GLY A 71 0.72 -1.94 7.59
N ILE A 72 0.38 -1.28 6.49
CA ILE A 72 -0.25 -1.90 5.33
C ILE A 72 0.34 -1.40 4.01
N VAL A 73 0.19 -2.23 2.96
CA VAL A 73 0.28 -1.80 1.57
C VAL A 73 -1.15 -1.67 1.05
N CYS A 74 -1.53 -0.49 0.59
CA CYS A 74 -2.88 -0.20 0.11
C CYS A 74 -2.89 0.78 -1.07
N SER A 75 -3.97 0.77 -1.86
CA SER A 75 -4.19 1.78 -2.89
C SER A 75 -4.22 3.19 -2.29
N PRO A 76 -3.80 4.23 -3.03
CA PRO A 76 -3.92 5.62 -2.57
C PRO A 76 -5.38 6.03 -2.27
N HIS A 77 -6.36 5.43 -2.94
CA HIS A 77 -7.79 5.67 -2.69
C HIS A 77 -8.30 5.06 -1.37
N GLU A 78 -7.53 4.16 -0.76
CA GLU A 78 -7.86 3.48 0.50
C GLU A 78 -7.26 4.16 1.74
N LEU A 79 -6.44 5.22 1.55
CA LEU A 79 -5.72 5.89 2.64
C LEU A 79 -6.64 6.48 3.72
N GLU A 80 -7.80 7.03 3.33
CA GLU A 80 -8.76 7.58 4.28
C GLU A 80 -9.34 6.51 5.20
N ILE A 81 -9.74 5.37 4.62
CA ILE A 81 -10.22 4.20 5.36
C ILE A 81 -9.09 3.65 6.25
N ALA A 82 -7.87 3.57 5.72
CA ALA A 82 -6.71 3.12 6.46
C ALA A 82 -6.41 4.02 7.67
N ASN A 83 -6.47 5.34 7.50
CA ASN A 83 -6.29 6.30 8.61
C ASN A 83 -7.38 6.16 9.67
N THR A 84 -8.62 5.90 9.26
CA THR A 84 -9.76 5.74 10.17
C THR A 84 -9.63 4.47 11.02
N ILE A 85 -9.22 3.35 10.43
CA ILE A 85 -9.19 2.04 11.11
C ILE A 85 -7.87 1.83 11.87
N LEU A 86 -6.74 2.14 11.24
CA LEU A 86 -5.39 1.84 11.76
C LEU A 86 -4.72 3.03 12.46
N GLY A 87 -5.31 4.22 12.34
CA GLY A 87 -4.73 5.45 12.86
C GLY A 87 -3.58 6.01 12.01
N SER A 88 -3.20 7.25 12.32
CA SER A 88 -2.15 7.98 11.57
C SER A 88 -0.73 7.46 11.84
N HIS A 89 -0.52 6.74 12.92
CA HIS A 89 0.79 6.19 13.32
C HIS A 89 1.18 4.91 12.57
N SER A 90 0.23 4.21 11.95
CA SER A 90 0.52 3.00 11.17
C SER A 90 1.24 3.36 9.87
N ILE A 91 2.18 2.51 9.45
CA ILE A 91 2.90 2.67 8.19
C ILE A 91 1.94 2.38 7.02
N LYS A 92 1.90 3.29 6.05
CA LYS A 92 1.12 3.12 4.82
C LYS A 92 2.06 3.18 3.63
N ILE A 93 2.18 2.06 2.92
CA ILE A 93 2.99 1.93 1.71
C ILE A 93 2.03 1.92 0.53
N THR A 94 2.20 2.88 -0.39
CA THR A 94 1.21 3.15 -1.42
C THR A 94 1.79 2.95 -2.83
N PRO A 95 1.44 1.85 -3.52
CA PRO A 95 1.68 1.67 -4.95
C PRO A 95 0.64 2.43 -5.79
N GLY A 96 0.80 2.40 -7.12
CA GLY A 96 -0.14 3.06 -8.04
C GLY A 96 0.09 4.56 -8.16
N ILE A 97 1.31 5.01 -7.91
CA ILE A 97 1.66 6.43 -8.01
C ILE A 97 2.00 6.78 -9.46
N ARG A 98 1.37 7.87 -9.97
CA ARG A 98 1.55 8.42 -11.30
C ARG A 98 1.39 9.93 -11.26
N ASP A 99 2.38 10.69 -11.70
CA ASP A 99 2.25 12.15 -11.82
C ASP A 99 1.63 12.58 -13.17
N ILE A 100 1.69 11.68 -14.15
CA ILE A 100 1.09 11.87 -15.48
C ILE A 100 0.12 10.71 -15.72
N LYS A 101 -1.05 10.97 -16.31
CA LYS A 101 -1.95 9.91 -16.76
C LYS A 101 -1.28 9.13 -17.90
N VAL A 102 -0.72 7.97 -17.55
CA VAL A 102 -0.19 7.01 -18.52
C VAL A 102 -1.24 5.90 -18.66
N GLU A 103 -1.56 5.52 -19.89
CA GLU A 103 -2.36 4.32 -20.15
C GLU A 103 -1.53 3.09 -19.80
N ASP A 104 -1.76 2.52 -18.64
CA ASP A 104 -1.17 1.26 -18.21
C ASP A 104 -2.24 0.41 -17.46
N ASP A 105 -1.86 -0.77 -16.95
CA ASP A 105 -2.73 -1.71 -16.24
C ASP A 105 -3.12 -1.25 -14.82
N GLN A 106 -2.67 -0.06 -14.38
CA GLN A 106 -3.01 0.46 -13.06
C GLN A 106 -4.30 1.28 -13.10
N VAL A 107 -5.37 0.70 -12.61
CA VAL A 107 -6.72 1.29 -12.63
C VAL A 107 -6.90 2.35 -11.52
N ARG A 108 -6.20 2.17 -10.39
CA ARG A 108 -6.34 3.03 -9.18
C ARG A 108 -5.05 3.80 -8.92
N THR A 109 -4.89 4.95 -9.58
CA THR A 109 -3.68 5.78 -9.50
C THR A 109 -3.93 7.14 -8.85
N MET A 110 -2.86 7.76 -8.34
CA MET A 110 -2.85 9.08 -7.72
C MET A 110 -1.48 9.72 -7.87
N SER A 111 -1.38 11.06 -7.79
CA SER A 111 -0.09 11.75 -7.78
C SER A 111 0.70 11.47 -6.49
N ALA A 112 2.02 11.65 -6.55
CA ALA A 112 2.89 11.48 -5.39
C ALA A 112 2.52 12.44 -4.26
N LYS A 113 2.34 13.72 -4.60
CA LYS A 113 1.95 14.78 -3.65
C LYS A 113 0.65 14.45 -2.94
N GLU A 114 -0.41 14.15 -3.69
CA GLU A 114 -1.72 13.87 -3.12
C GLU A 114 -1.70 12.62 -2.21
N ALA A 115 -0.96 11.58 -2.57
CA ALA A 115 -0.84 10.39 -1.74
C ALA A 115 -0.16 10.70 -0.39
N ILE A 116 0.89 11.53 -0.38
CA ILE A 116 1.55 11.99 0.87
C ILE A 116 0.59 12.85 1.71
N GLU A 117 -0.11 13.79 1.09
CA GLU A 117 -1.10 14.64 1.78
C GLU A 117 -2.23 13.82 2.41
N ARG A 118 -2.60 12.70 1.80
CA ARG A 118 -3.59 11.75 2.34
C ARG A 118 -3.01 10.78 3.38
N GLY A 119 -1.73 10.89 3.74
CA GLY A 119 -1.09 10.14 4.82
C GLY A 119 -0.32 8.89 4.41
N SER A 120 0.07 8.76 3.14
CA SER A 120 1.04 7.73 2.74
C SER A 120 2.38 7.98 3.43
N THR A 121 3.00 6.92 3.96
CA THR A 121 4.33 6.99 4.59
C THR A 121 5.44 6.71 3.57
N PHE A 122 5.19 5.77 2.65
CA PHE A 122 6.12 5.41 1.59
C PHE A 122 5.37 5.25 0.27
N LEU A 123 5.96 5.75 -0.81
CA LEU A 123 5.46 5.60 -2.16
C LEU A 123 6.21 4.47 -2.89
N VAL A 124 5.46 3.63 -3.60
CA VAL A 124 6.06 2.63 -4.50
C VAL A 124 5.85 3.11 -5.93
N ILE A 125 6.93 3.55 -6.56
CA ILE A 125 6.94 4.09 -7.92
C ILE A 125 7.80 3.16 -8.79
N GLY A 126 7.16 2.42 -9.66
CA GLY A 126 7.83 1.46 -10.57
C GLY A 126 8.07 2.05 -11.95
N ARG A 127 7.28 1.61 -12.93
CA ARG A 127 7.44 1.96 -14.36
C ARG A 127 7.64 3.43 -14.68
N PRO A 128 6.98 4.40 -14.03
CA PRO A 128 7.25 5.82 -14.29
C PRO A 128 8.71 6.24 -14.10
N ILE A 129 9.45 5.51 -13.26
CA ILE A 129 10.89 5.72 -13.07
C ILE A 129 11.68 4.71 -13.92
N THR A 130 11.38 3.41 -13.80
CA THR A 130 12.21 2.35 -14.36
C THR A 130 12.18 2.26 -15.90
N HIS A 131 11.12 2.79 -16.54
CA HIS A 131 10.99 2.87 -17.99
C HIS A 131 11.27 4.27 -18.55
N ALA A 132 11.68 5.22 -17.73
CA ALA A 132 12.06 6.55 -18.18
C ALA A 132 13.39 6.51 -18.98
N GLU A 133 13.51 7.36 -19.98
CA GLU A 133 14.77 7.53 -20.74
C GLU A 133 15.92 7.99 -19.81
N ASP A 134 15.62 8.90 -18.87
CA ASP A 134 16.52 9.32 -17.80
C ASP A 134 15.89 9.01 -16.44
N ILE A 135 16.36 7.92 -15.82
CA ILE A 135 15.90 7.42 -14.52
C ILE A 135 16.18 8.45 -13.40
N SER A 136 17.33 9.12 -13.45
CA SER A 136 17.73 10.09 -12.43
C SER A 136 16.84 11.33 -12.47
N LEU A 137 16.57 11.83 -13.66
CA LEU A 137 15.66 12.96 -13.86
C LEU A 137 14.21 12.60 -13.47
N ALA A 138 13.73 11.41 -13.84
CA ALA A 138 12.42 10.95 -13.45
C ALA A 138 12.27 10.87 -11.93
N LEU A 139 13.26 10.32 -11.22
CA LEU A 139 13.25 10.26 -9.76
C LEU A 139 13.27 11.67 -9.14
N GLN A 140 14.08 12.59 -9.70
CA GLN A 140 14.13 13.97 -9.24
C GLN A 140 12.78 14.67 -9.40
N ASN A 141 12.13 14.52 -10.56
CA ASN A 141 10.80 15.09 -10.81
C ASN A 141 9.77 14.62 -9.78
N PHE A 142 9.75 13.33 -9.43
CA PHE A 142 8.88 12.82 -8.38
C PHE A 142 9.18 13.44 -7.01
N ASN A 143 10.45 13.58 -6.65
CA ASN A 143 10.83 14.22 -5.40
C ASN A 143 10.38 15.69 -5.37
N ASP A 144 10.63 16.43 -6.45
CA ASP A 144 10.27 17.84 -6.56
C ASP A 144 8.74 18.03 -6.48
N SER A 145 7.96 17.16 -7.14
CA SER A 145 6.48 17.22 -7.12
C SER A 145 5.87 17.06 -5.72
N ILE A 146 6.55 16.36 -4.81
CA ILE A 146 6.11 16.19 -3.41
C ILE A 146 6.29 17.49 -2.61
N TYR A 147 7.33 18.28 -2.92
CA TYR A 147 7.71 19.48 -2.15
C TYR A 147 7.27 20.80 -2.79
N GLU A 148 6.78 20.79 -4.02
CA GLU A 148 6.20 21.98 -4.65
C GLU A 148 4.97 22.47 -3.88
N LYS A 149 4.98 23.78 -3.53
CA LYS A 149 3.91 24.47 -2.82
C LYS A 149 2.82 24.92 -3.76
#